data_f399ffec23893c309c886b9abd5a72b5
#
_entry.id   f399ffec23893c309c886b9abd5a72b5
#
_cell.length_a   1.000
_cell.length_b   1.000
_cell.length_c   1.000
_cell.angle_alpha   90.00
_cell.angle_beta   90.00
_cell.angle_gamma   90.00
#
_symmetry.space_group_name_H-M   'P 1'
#
loop_
_entity.id
_entity.type
_entity.pdbx_description
1 polymer ?
#
loop_
_entity_poly.entity_id
_entity_poly.type
_entity_poly.pdbx_seq_one_letter_code
_entity_poly.pdbx_strand_id
1 'polypeptide(L)'
;YVFMIEVSDSLGTSVFWNFFSGKYHKPKVEQRVFMFLDLKGSTHLAEQLGHQTYYEFLNRFFGDVSSAVLETWGEIYQYVGDEVVIHWPWNKAEFSIACFFKIKHKIELEQTTYIEHFGVTPEFRVGIHGGLVSIGEIGTLKKDILYIGDVLNTTSRIQEISKKMGKEMLVSEDTLKPMMKKITQQYNLEDIGYCELRGRTQPIRLFNLTAK
;
A
#
# COMPACT_ATOMS: atom_id res chain seq x y z
N TYR A 1 -12.40 20.55 -21.39
CA TYR A 1 -11.74 19.23 -21.56
C TYR A 1 -10.44 19.19 -20.75
N VAL A 2 -9.52 20.14 -20.92
CA VAL A 2 -8.22 20.23 -20.18
C VAL A 2 -8.47 20.26 -18.67
N PHE A 3 -9.36 21.11 -18.18
CA PHE A 3 -9.71 21.23 -16.75
C PHE A 3 -10.16 19.90 -16.12
N MET A 4 -10.94 19.07 -16.83
CA MET A 4 -11.39 17.77 -16.32
C MET A 4 -10.24 16.76 -16.23
N ILE A 5 -9.26 16.85 -17.11
CA ILE A 5 -8.05 16.03 -17.08
C ILE A 5 -7.18 16.43 -15.87
N GLU A 6 -6.93 17.72 -15.69
CA GLU A 6 -6.15 18.24 -14.54
C GLU A 6 -6.80 17.88 -13.19
N VAL A 7 -8.12 17.97 -13.07
CA VAL A 7 -8.87 17.57 -11.87
C VAL A 7 -8.79 16.05 -11.68
N SER A 8 -8.93 15.26 -12.75
CA SER A 8 -8.79 13.81 -12.70
C SER A 8 -7.37 13.38 -12.26
N ASP A 9 -6.34 14.05 -12.77
CA ASP A 9 -4.95 13.79 -12.40
C ASP A 9 -4.65 14.19 -10.94
N SER A 10 -5.23 15.30 -10.49
CA SER A 10 -5.05 15.78 -9.10
C SER A 10 -5.78 14.94 -8.05
N LEU A 11 -6.95 14.38 -8.38
CA LEU A 11 -7.75 13.54 -7.47
C LEU A 11 -7.46 12.04 -7.62
N GLY A 12 -6.74 11.64 -8.67
CA GLY A 12 -6.63 10.26 -9.11
C GLY A 12 -7.84 9.83 -9.95
N THR A 13 -7.56 9.27 -11.12
CA THR A 13 -8.58 8.96 -12.15
C THR A 13 -9.73 8.08 -11.63
N SER A 14 -9.43 7.08 -10.80
CA SER A 14 -10.46 6.19 -10.24
C SER A 14 -11.33 6.89 -9.18
N VAL A 15 -10.76 7.73 -8.34
CA VAL A 15 -11.49 8.52 -7.34
C VAL A 15 -12.41 9.51 -8.04
N PHE A 16 -11.92 10.20 -9.07
CA PHE A 16 -12.72 11.11 -9.90
C PHE A 16 -13.92 10.41 -10.53
N TRP A 17 -13.72 9.27 -11.20
CA TRP A 17 -14.80 8.53 -11.83
C TRP A 17 -15.77 7.92 -10.84
N ASN A 18 -15.32 7.41 -9.70
CA ASN A 18 -16.18 6.89 -8.64
C ASN A 18 -17.05 8.00 -8.03
N PHE A 19 -16.49 9.20 -7.86
CA PHE A 19 -17.21 10.38 -7.38
C PHE A 19 -18.23 10.86 -8.43
N PHE A 20 -17.81 11.03 -9.67
CA PHE A 20 -18.66 11.53 -10.76
C PHE A 20 -19.81 10.56 -11.11
N SER A 21 -19.56 9.25 -11.04
CA SER A 21 -20.59 8.23 -11.28
C SER A 21 -21.54 8.03 -10.09
N GLY A 22 -21.27 8.65 -8.94
CA GLY A 22 -22.06 8.46 -7.72
C GLY A 22 -22.00 7.05 -7.14
N LYS A 23 -20.97 6.27 -7.49
CA LYS A 23 -20.85 4.85 -7.14
C LYS A 23 -20.97 4.59 -5.64
N TYR A 24 -20.48 5.51 -4.81
CA TYR A 24 -20.41 5.39 -3.36
C TYR A 24 -21.27 6.42 -2.60
N HIS A 25 -22.23 7.09 -3.26
CA HIS A 25 -23.22 7.94 -2.58
C HIS A 25 -24.02 7.16 -1.52
N LYS A 26 -24.25 5.86 -1.77
CA LYS A 26 -24.76 4.93 -0.76
C LYS A 26 -23.63 3.99 -0.38
N PRO A 27 -23.39 3.77 0.92
CA PRO A 27 -22.34 2.85 1.37
C PRO A 27 -22.53 1.45 0.76
N LYS A 28 -21.43 0.85 0.33
CA LYS A 28 -21.38 -0.51 -0.23
C LYS A 28 -20.35 -1.33 0.53
N VAL A 29 -20.67 -2.61 0.72
CA VAL A 29 -19.72 -3.57 1.28
C VAL A 29 -19.06 -4.29 0.13
N GLU A 30 -17.74 -4.20 0.06
CA GLU A 30 -16.92 -4.85 -0.96
C GLU A 30 -15.77 -5.60 -0.29
N GLN A 31 -15.27 -6.64 -0.97
CA GLN A 31 -14.04 -7.31 -0.54
C GLN A 31 -12.85 -6.65 -1.24
N ARG A 32 -11.88 -6.20 -0.45
CA ARG A 32 -10.69 -5.48 -0.92
C ARG A 32 -9.42 -6.02 -0.27
N VAL A 33 -8.30 -5.84 -0.94
CA VAL A 33 -6.96 -6.05 -0.37
C VAL A 33 -6.33 -4.68 -0.15
N PHE A 34 -5.72 -4.50 1.03
CA PHE A 34 -4.96 -3.31 1.38
C PHE A 34 -3.49 -3.64 1.58
N MET A 35 -2.65 -2.71 1.18
CA MET A 35 -1.23 -2.65 1.48
C MET A 35 -0.94 -1.35 2.22
N PHE A 36 -0.34 -1.46 3.39
CA PHE A 36 0.27 -0.34 4.10
C PHE A 36 1.77 -0.41 3.84
N LEU A 37 2.29 0.62 3.21
CA LEU A 37 3.70 0.75 2.87
C LEU A 37 4.31 1.87 3.69
N ASP A 38 5.36 1.58 4.42
CA ASP A 38 6.06 2.49 5.34
C ASP A 38 7.55 2.57 5.00
N LEU A 39 8.09 3.78 4.95
CA LEU A 39 9.50 4.04 4.69
C LEU A 39 10.35 3.69 5.92
N LYS A 40 11.43 2.94 5.74
CA LYS A 40 12.34 2.60 6.84
C LYS A 40 13.20 3.80 7.23
N GLY A 41 13.27 4.06 8.53
CA GLY A 41 14.18 5.09 9.06
C GLY A 41 13.81 6.52 8.72
N SER A 42 12.55 6.78 8.37
CA SER A 42 12.02 8.08 7.94
C SER A 42 12.36 9.24 8.86
N THR A 43 12.26 9.04 10.18
CA THR A 43 12.60 10.07 11.16
C THR A 43 14.08 10.47 11.08
N HIS A 44 14.98 9.50 11.07
CA HIS A 44 16.42 9.75 10.96
C HIS A 44 16.77 10.39 9.60
N LEU A 45 16.14 9.92 8.54
CA LEU A 45 16.32 10.46 7.20
C LEU A 45 15.86 11.92 7.10
N ALA A 46 14.72 12.25 7.73
CA ALA A 46 14.23 13.62 7.79
C ALA A 46 15.18 14.56 8.57
N GLU A 47 15.78 14.08 9.66
CA GLU A 47 16.80 14.81 10.41
C GLU A 47 18.07 15.01 9.58
N GLN A 48 18.50 13.99 8.85
CA GLN A 48 19.73 14.02 8.03
C GLN A 48 19.61 14.94 6.82
N LEU A 49 18.50 14.86 6.08
CA LEU A 49 18.28 15.61 4.85
C LEU A 49 17.77 17.03 5.07
N GLY A 50 17.15 17.29 6.21
CA GLY A 50 16.39 18.51 6.46
C GLY A 50 15.04 18.52 5.73
N HIS A 51 14.15 19.43 6.15
CA HIS A 51 12.73 19.38 5.75
C HIS A 51 12.48 19.47 4.24
N GLN A 52 13.20 20.33 3.54
CA GLN A 52 12.97 20.56 2.11
C GLN A 52 13.45 19.35 1.28
N THR A 53 14.69 18.92 1.49
CA THR A 53 15.27 17.78 0.75
C THR A 53 14.54 16.47 1.07
N TYR A 54 14.08 16.32 2.33
CA TYR A 54 13.26 15.17 2.72
C TYR A 54 11.90 15.16 1.99
N TYR A 55 11.27 16.34 1.83
CA TYR A 55 10.04 16.45 1.04
C TYR A 55 10.27 16.06 -0.44
N GLU A 56 11.37 16.52 -1.04
CA GLU A 56 11.75 16.15 -2.40
C GLU A 56 12.02 14.64 -2.54
N PHE A 57 12.70 14.05 -1.54
CA PHE A 57 12.93 12.62 -1.44
C PHE A 57 11.61 11.83 -1.38
N LEU A 58 10.69 12.23 -0.50
CA LEU A 58 9.37 11.59 -0.40
C LEU A 58 8.57 11.71 -1.69
N ASN A 59 8.57 12.88 -2.31
CA ASN A 59 7.85 13.13 -3.55
C ASN A 59 8.37 12.22 -4.68
N ARG A 60 9.69 12.05 -4.80
CA ARG A 60 10.28 11.11 -5.74
C ARG A 60 9.91 9.67 -5.42
N PHE A 61 10.08 9.26 -4.17
CA PHE A 61 9.74 7.90 -3.72
C PHE A 61 8.27 7.55 -4.00
N PHE A 62 7.34 8.44 -3.65
CA PHE A 62 5.93 8.24 -3.94
C PHE A 62 5.60 8.27 -5.44
N GLY A 63 6.38 8.98 -6.25
CA GLY A 63 6.30 8.92 -7.71
C GLY A 63 6.62 7.52 -8.24
N ASP A 64 7.70 6.91 -7.74
CA ASP A 64 8.09 5.55 -8.08
C ASP A 64 7.08 4.50 -7.59
N VAL A 65 6.57 4.66 -6.38
CA VAL A 65 5.48 3.83 -5.83
C VAL A 65 4.23 3.95 -6.70
N SER A 66 3.80 5.17 -7.04
CA SER A 66 2.60 5.43 -7.85
C SER A 66 2.68 4.78 -9.23
N SER A 67 3.84 4.81 -9.86
CA SER A 67 4.08 4.15 -11.14
C SER A 67 3.83 2.63 -11.04
N ALA A 68 4.39 1.96 -10.02
CA ALA A 68 4.18 0.53 -9.79
C ALA A 68 2.73 0.19 -9.43
N VAL A 69 2.05 1.07 -8.68
CA VAL A 69 0.62 0.93 -8.33
C VAL A 69 -0.23 0.94 -9.58
N LEU A 70 -0.01 1.89 -10.49
CA LEU A 70 -0.74 1.99 -11.78
C LEU A 70 -0.53 0.74 -12.63
N GLU A 71 0.72 0.27 -12.76
CA GLU A 71 1.05 -0.92 -13.54
C GLU A 71 0.42 -2.21 -12.96
N THR A 72 0.03 -2.20 -11.70
CA THR A 72 -0.56 -3.33 -11.00
C THR A 72 -2.05 -3.15 -10.69
N TRP A 73 -2.71 -2.20 -11.35
CA TRP A 73 -4.14 -1.95 -11.19
C TRP A 73 -4.55 -1.61 -9.76
N GLY A 74 -3.61 -1.08 -8.97
CA GLY A 74 -3.85 -0.58 -7.63
C GLY A 74 -4.44 0.83 -7.64
N GLU A 75 -4.99 1.21 -6.52
CA GLU A 75 -5.48 2.56 -6.27
C GLU A 75 -4.86 3.06 -4.96
N ILE A 76 -4.30 4.27 -4.97
CA ILE A 76 -3.80 4.90 -3.74
C ILE A 76 -5.00 5.47 -3.01
N TYR A 77 -5.17 5.06 -1.75
CA TYR A 77 -6.23 5.58 -0.89
C TYR A 77 -5.80 6.89 -0.24
N GLN A 78 -4.64 6.90 0.39
CA GLN A 78 -4.13 8.11 1.07
C GLN A 78 -2.63 8.01 1.33
N TYR A 79 -2.02 9.19 1.52
CA TYR A 79 -0.69 9.35 2.08
C TYR A 79 -0.80 9.84 3.52
N VAL A 80 -0.05 9.25 4.45
CA VAL A 80 -0.03 9.63 5.87
C VAL A 80 1.43 9.79 6.30
N GLY A 81 1.97 11.00 6.18
CA GLY A 81 3.39 11.24 6.39
C GLY A 81 4.25 10.51 5.37
N ASP A 82 5.03 9.54 5.84
CA ASP A 82 5.90 8.66 5.04
C ASP A 82 5.26 7.30 4.70
N GLU A 83 4.01 7.12 5.08
CA GLU A 83 3.21 5.94 4.77
C GLU A 83 2.28 6.19 3.58
N VAL A 84 2.07 5.18 2.76
CA VAL A 84 1.04 5.16 1.72
C VAL A 84 0.14 3.94 1.87
N VAL A 85 -1.17 4.17 1.81
CA VAL A 85 -2.19 3.13 1.84
C VAL A 85 -2.70 2.89 0.42
N ILE A 86 -2.54 1.66 -0.04
CA ILE A 86 -2.89 1.24 -1.40
C ILE A 86 -3.93 0.13 -1.31
N HIS A 87 -4.83 0.03 -2.27
CA HIS A 87 -5.80 -1.06 -2.30
C HIS A 87 -6.06 -1.62 -3.70
N TRP A 88 -6.57 -2.84 -3.73
CA TRP A 88 -7.01 -3.56 -4.93
C TRP A 88 -8.39 -4.16 -4.71
N PRO A 89 -9.23 -4.27 -5.77
CA PRO A 89 -10.39 -5.15 -5.75
C PRO A 89 -9.96 -6.60 -5.52
N TRP A 90 -10.79 -7.39 -4.83
CA TRP A 90 -10.45 -8.76 -4.46
C TRP A 90 -10.02 -9.66 -5.64
N ASN A 91 -10.66 -9.50 -6.78
CA ASN A 91 -10.32 -10.24 -8.00
C ASN A 91 -8.95 -9.87 -8.60
N LYS A 92 -8.29 -8.86 -8.04
CA LYS A 92 -6.94 -8.40 -8.40
C LYS A 92 -5.95 -8.51 -7.23
N ALA A 93 -6.29 -9.29 -6.21
CA ALA A 93 -5.49 -9.44 -4.98
C ALA A 93 -4.02 -9.79 -5.23
N GLU A 94 -3.74 -10.65 -6.22
CA GLU A 94 -2.38 -11.08 -6.57
C GLU A 94 -1.46 -9.93 -7.01
N PHE A 95 -2.04 -8.90 -7.59
CA PHE A 95 -1.28 -7.74 -8.02
C PHE A 95 -0.74 -6.90 -6.86
N SER A 96 -1.29 -7.03 -5.66
CA SER A 96 -0.73 -6.38 -4.46
C SER A 96 0.68 -6.90 -4.15
N ILE A 97 0.92 -8.19 -4.33
CA ILE A 97 2.24 -8.81 -4.16
C ILE A 97 3.17 -8.39 -5.29
N ALA A 98 2.69 -8.45 -6.54
CA ALA A 98 3.46 -8.02 -7.70
C ALA A 98 3.87 -6.53 -7.59
N CYS A 99 3.00 -5.68 -7.03
CA CYS A 99 3.28 -4.26 -6.79
C CYS A 99 4.51 -4.07 -5.89
N PHE A 100 4.61 -4.80 -4.78
CA PHE A 100 5.78 -4.74 -3.90
C PHE A 100 7.09 -5.00 -4.66
N PHE A 101 7.14 -6.08 -5.44
CA PHE A 101 8.35 -6.41 -6.21
C PHE A 101 8.64 -5.41 -7.32
N LYS A 102 7.62 -4.84 -7.94
CA LYS A 102 7.80 -3.76 -8.93
C LYS A 102 8.36 -2.49 -8.30
N ILE A 103 7.89 -2.11 -7.11
CA ILE A 103 8.45 -0.96 -6.37
C ILE A 103 9.92 -1.23 -6.06
N LYS A 104 10.27 -2.41 -5.53
CA LYS A 104 11.67 -2.76 -5.26
C LYS A 104 12.54 -2.64 -6.52
N HIS A 105 12.10 -3.27 -7.59
CA HIS A 105 12.83 -3.24 -8.85
C HIS A 105 13.02 -1.81 -9.39
N LYS A 106 11.97 -0.98 -9.28
CA LYS A 106 12.07 0.42 -9.72
C LYS A 106 13.07 1.21 -8.89
N ILE A 107 13.07 1.05 -7.58
CA ILE A 107 14.06 1.67 -6.69
C ILE A 107 15.48 1.19 -7.00
N GLU A 108 15.65 -0.09 -7.31
CA GLU A 108 16.95 -0.65 -7.73
C GLU A 108 17.44 -0.01 -9.04
N LEU A 109 16.57 0.15 -10.04
CA LEU A 109 16.91 0.82 -11.29
C LEU A 109 17.30 2.30 -11.10
N GLU A 110 16.63 2.98 -10.18
CA GLU A 110 16.83 4.40 -9.88
C GLU A 110 17.88 4.64 -8.78
N GLN A 111 18.57 3.60 -8.30
CA GLN A 111 19.50 3.66 -7.16
C GLN A 111 20.57 4.75 -7.32
N THR A 112 21.19 4.84 -8.49
CA THR A 112 22.21 5.85 -8.79
C THR A 112 21.66 7.26 -8.60
N THR A 113 20.47 7.52 -9.13
CA THR A 113 19.80 8.81 -9.01
C THR A 113 19.47 9.17 -7.55
N TYR A 114 19.02 8.19 -6.75
CA TYR A 114 18.77 8.40 -5.33
C TYR A 114 20.07 8.73 -4.57
N ILE A 115 21.15 8.02 -4.85
CA ILE A 115 22.45 8.27 -4.21
C ILE A 115 23.01 9.65 -4.59
N GLU A 116 22.94 10.02 -5.89
CA GLU A 116 23.46 11.31 -6.37
C GLU A 116 22.70 12.51 -5.79
N HIS A 117 21.36 12.42 -5.65
CA HIS A 117 20.55 13.55 -5.17
C HIS A 117 20.38 13.59 -3.66
N PHE A 118 20.32 12.44 -2.99
CA PHE A 118 19.94 12.35 -1.58
C PHE A 118 20.99 11.65 -0.70
N GLY A 119 22.00 11.01 -1.31
CA GLY A 119 23.02 10.25 -0.58
C GLY A 119 22.52 8.92 -0.01
N VAL A 120 21.26 8.53 -0.28
CA VAL A 120 20.63 7.33 0.28
C VAL A 120 19.58 6.76 -0.68
N THR A 121 19.48 5.42 -0.73
CA THR A 121 18.41 4.72 -1.44
C THR A 121 17.24 4.44 -0.50
N PRO A 122 15.97 4.66 -0.90
CA PRO A 122 14.84 4.38 -0.04
C PRO A 122 14.70 2.88 0.23
N GLU A 123 14.48 2.55 1.49
CA GLU A 123 14.07 1.23 1.93
C GLU A 123 12.66 1.31 2.52
N PHE A 124 11.83 0.32 2.26
CA PHE A 124 10.46 0.30 2.72
C PHE A 124 10.04 -1.09 3.19
N ARG A 125 8.90 -1.16 3.84
CA ARG A 125 8.26 -2.40 4.26
C ARG A 125 6.77 -2.32 4.05
N VAL A 126 6.14 -3.49 3.91
CA VAL A 126 4.70 -3.56 3.69
C VAL A 126 4.02 -4.59 4.58
N GLY A 127 2.77 -4.29 4.96
CA GLY A 127 1.80 -5.24 5.45
C GLY A 127 0.67 -5.36 4.44
N ILE A 128 0.22 -6.59 4.15
CA ILE A 128 -0.85 -6.87 3.19
C ILE A 128 -1.92 -7.74 3.84
N HIS A 129 -3.18 -7.27 3.78
CA HIS A 129 -4.33 -8.03 4.24
C HIS A 129 -5.57 -7.72 3.42
N GLY A 130 -6.45 -8.69 3.29
CA GLY A 130 -7.69 -8.54 2.54
C GLY A 130 -8.90 -8.99 3.34
N GLY A 131 -10.01 -8.32 3.11
CA GLY A 131 -11.28 -8.61 3.79
C GLY A 131 -12.41 -7.71 3.32
N LEU A 132 -13.53 -7.80 4.01
CA LEU A 132 -14.71 -6.97 3.78
C LEU A 132 -14.49 -5.57 4.32
N VAL A 133 -14.90 -4.58 3.54
CA VAL A 133 -14.83 -3.17 3.88
C VAL A 133 -16.10 -2.45 3.41
N SER A 134 -16.62 -1.55 4.23
CA SER A 134 -17.68 -0.63 3.83
C SER A 134 -17.05 0.60 3.18
N ILE A 135 -17.49 0.94 1.97
CA ILE A 135 -16.99 2.08 1.20
C ILE A 135 -18.14 3.04 1.02
N GLY A 136 -17.95 4.30 1.39
CA GLY A 136 -18.99 5.31 1.28
C GLY A 136 -18.41 6.72 1.26
N GLU A 137 -19.21 7.65 0.72
CA GLU A 137 -18.91 9.06 0.74
C GLU A 137 -19.21 9.64 2.12
N ILE A 138 -18.30 10.44 2.67
CA ILE A 138 -18.46 11.13 3.96
C ILE A 138 -18.04 12.60 3.83
N GLY A 139 -18.60 13.41 4.70
CA GLY A 139 -18.29 14.84 4.83
C GLY A 139 -19.31 15.76 4.18
N THR A 140 -19.42 16.97 4.75
CA THR A 140 -20.34 18.03 4.25
C THR A 140 -19.58 19.18 3.60
N LEU A 141 -18.48 19.62 4.20
CA LEU A 141 -17.66 20.71 3.66
C LEU A 141 -16.61 20.22 2.65
N LYS A 142 -16.02 19.05 2.93
CA LYS A 142 -15.17 18.33 2.04
C LYS A 142 -15.70 16.89 1.97
N LYS A 143 -16.03 16.44 0.77
CA LYS A 143 -16.45 15.06 0.55
C LYS A 143 -15.23 14.20 0.24
N ASP A 144 -15.19 13.03 0.86
CA ASP A 144 -14.12 12.05 0.65
C ASP A 144 -14.72 10.64 0.61
N ILE A 145 -14.02 9.70 -0.02
CA ILE A 145 -14.40 8.29 -0.01
C ILE A 145 -13.68 7.62 1.15
N LEU A 146 -14.46 7.12 2.10
CA LEU A 146 -13.94 6.47 3.29
C LEU A 146 -14.11 4.95 3.22
N TYR A 147 -13.05 4.24 3.57
CA TYR A 147 -13.04 2.78 3.73
C TYR A 147 -13.11 2.46 5.22
N ILE A 148 -14.16 1.78 5.66
CA ILE A 148 -14.40 1.42 7.06
C ILE A 148 -14.44 -0.10 7.20
N GLY A 149 -13.57 -0.65 8.06
CA GLY A 149 -13.54 -2.09 8.37
C GLY A 149 -12.31 -2.47 9.17
N ASP A 150 -12.37 -3.63 9.82
CA ASP A 150 -11.24 -4.18 10.58
C ASP A 150 -10.03 -4.49 9.67
N VAL A 151 -10.26 -4.64 8.38
CA VAL A 151 -9.23 -4.95 7.39
C VAL A 151 -8.11 -3.90 7.37
N LEU A 152 -8.41 -2.60 7.47
CA LEU A 152 -7.40 -1.54 7.48
C LEU A 152 -6.56 -1.61 8.77
N ASN A 153 -7.23 -1.74 9.93
CA ASN A 153 -6.54 -1.87 11.21
C ASN A 153 -5.65 -3.11 11.26
N THR A 154 -6.14 -4.23 10.71
CA THR A 154 -5.38 -5.47 10.61
C THR A 154 -4.16 -5.30 9.71
N THR A 155 -4.32 -4.65 8.56
CA THR A 155 -3.21 -4.40 7.62
C THR A 155 -2.12 -3.53 8.25
N SER A 156 -2.50 -2.44 8.93
CA SER A 156 -1.56 -1.57 9.66
C SER A 156 -0.77 -2.36 10.72
N ARG A 157 -1.45 -3.23 11.50
CA ARG A 157 -0.78 -4.06 12.51
C ARG A 157 0.14 -5.12 11.92
N ILE A 158 -0.18 -5.68 10.75
CA ILE A 158 0.71 -6.58 10.02
C ILE A 158 1.98 -5.82 9.59
N GLN A 159 1.83 -4.58 9.14
CA GLN A 159 2.97 -3.71 8.81
C GLN A 159 3.83 -3.43 10.06
N GLU A 160 3.23 -3.16 11.23
CA GLU A 160 3.99 -3.01 12.48
C GLU A 160 4.74 -4.29 12.88
N ILE A 161 4.18 -5.48 12.66
CA ILE A 161 4.85 -6.76 12.89
C ILE A 161 6.01 -6.93 11.92
N SER A 162 5.83 -6.59 10.65
CA SER A 162 6.90 -6.58 9.65
C SER A 162 8.09 -5.74 10.13
N LYS A 163 7.83 -4.56 10.72
CA LYS A 163 8.83 -3.70 11.34
C LYS A 163 9.56 -4.40 12.49
N LYS A 164 8.83 -5.02 13.42
CA LYS A 164 9.40 -5.71 14.60
C LYS A 164 10.24 -6.93 14.21
N MET A 165 9.85 -7.65 13.17
CA MET A 165 10.54 -8.85 12.70
C MET A 165 11.65 -8.58 11.68
N GLY A 166 11.85 -7.33 11.27
CA GLY A 166 12.84 -6.99 10.23
C GLY A 166 12.51 -7.55 8.85
N LYS A 167 11.24 -7.90 8.60
CA LYS A 167 10.79 -8.40 7.30
C LYS A 167 10.39 -7.23 6.40
N GLU A 168 10.55 -7.39 5.10
CA GLU A 168 10.14 -6.34 4.14
C GLU A 168 8.67 -6.45 3.75
N MET A 169 8.13 -7.66 3.71
CA MET A 169 6.73 -7.90 3.39
C MET A 169 6.14 -8.97 4.30
N LEU A 170 4.98 -8.67 4.88
CA LEU A 170 4.15 -9.69 5.53
C LEU A 170 2.75 -9.68 4.92
N VAL A 171 2.26 -10.88 4.62
CA VAL A 171 0.93 -11.09 4.02
C VAL A 171 0.15 -12.07 4.87
N SER A 172 -1.13 -11.80 5.10
CA SER A 172 -2.00 -12.71 5.84
C SER A 172 -2.38 -13.95 5.01
N GLU A 173 -2.57 -15.09 5.70
CA GLU A 173 -3.07 -16.32 5.09
C GLU A 173 -4.40 -16.11 4.36
N ASP A 174 -5.31 -15.33 4.95
CA ASP A 174 -6.62 -15.03 4.37
C ASP A 174 -6.52 -14.40 2.97
N THR A 175 -5.51 -13.55 2.77
CA THR A 175 -5.23 -12.94 1.46
C THR A 175 -4.61 -13.94 0.50
N LEU A 176 -3.69 -14.78 0.97
CA LEU A 176 -2.95 -15.73 0.12
C LEU A 176 -3.76 -16.96 -0.28
N LYS A 177 -4.64 -17.43 0.61
CA LYS A 177 -5.36 -18.69 0.45
C LYS A 177 -6.01 -18.89 -0.93
N PRO A 178 -6.77 -17.95 -1.49
CA PRO A 178 -7.39 -18.11 -2.81
C PRO A 178 -6.40 -18.15 -3.98
N MET A 179 -5.19 -17.62 -3.80
CA MET A 179 -4.18 -17.54 -4.85
C MET A 179 -2.89 -18.31 -4.54
N MET A 180 -2.90 -19.13 -3.47
CA MET A 180 -1.72 -19.84 -2.95
C MET A 180 -0.97 -20.61 -4.04
N LYS A 181 -1.68 -21.37 -4.88
CA LYS A 181 -1.07 -22.16 -5.96
C LYS A 181 -0.29 -21.31 -6.94
N LYS A 182 -0.80 -20.14 -7.30
CA LYS A 182 -0.15 -19.21 -8.24
C LYS A 182 1.05 -18.54 -7.58
N ILE A 183 0.88 -18.11 -6.34
CA ILE A 183 1.93 -17.42 -5.56
C ILE A 183 3.12 -18.36 -5.33
N THR A 184 2.90 -19.60 -4.94
CA THR A 184 3.99 -20.57 -4.73
C THR A 184 4.75 -20.96 -6.00
N GLN A 185 4.19 -20.74 -7.18
CA GLN A 185 4.90 -20.91 -8.44
C GLN A 185 5.88 -19.74 -8.73
N GLN A 186 5.57 -18.55 -8.29
CA GLN A 186 6.30 -17.33 -8.62
C GLN A 186 7.25 -16.87 -7.50
N TYR A 187 6.91 -17.14 -6.24
CA TYR A 187 7.62 -16.63 -5.06
C TYR A 187 7.95 -17.76 -4.08
N ASN A 188 8.99 -17.55 -3.29
CA ASN A 188 9.26 -18.38 -2.12
C ASN A 188 8.38 -17.88 -0.96
N LEU A 189 7.73 -18.81 -0.26
CA LEU A 189 6.95 -18.54 0.94
C LEU A 189 7.70 -19.01 2.19
N GLU A 190 7.86 -18.11 3.13
CA GLU A 190 8.32 -18.38 4.51
C GLU A 190 7.11 -18.26 5.43
N ASP A 191 6.75 -19.33 6.11
CA ASP A 191 5.69 -19.32 7.11
C ASP A 191 6.20 -18.67 8.41
N ILE A 192 5.63 -17.54 8.77
CA ILE A 192 5.96 -16.82 10.01
C ILE A 192 5.20 -17.38 11.21
N GLY A 193 4.10 -18.12 10.93
CA GLY A 193 3.23 -18.67 11.96
C GLY A 193 2.10 -17.73 12.39
N TYR A 194 1.47 -18.08 13.51
CA TYR A 194 0.37 -17.30 14.06
C TYR A 194 0.87 -16.14 14.91
N CYS A 195 0.41 -14.93 14.58
CA CYS A 195 0.76 -13.69 15.27
C CYS A 195 -0.47 -13.09 15.94
N GLU A 196 -0.33 -12.72 17.22
CA GLU A 196 -1.36 -11.96 17.94
C GLU A 196 -1.35 -10.50 17.48
N LEU A 197 -2.53 -9.99 17.16
CA LEU A 197 -2.72 -8.58 16.81
C LEU A 197 -3.48 -7.87 17.94
N ARG A 198 -2.98 -6.72 18.35
CA ARG A 198 -3.63 -5.91 19.39
C ARG A 198 -5.10 -5.65 19.01
N GLY A 199 -6.04 -6.02 19.91
CA GLY A 199 -7.48 -5.82 19.73
C GLY A 199 -8.17 -6.81 18.78
N ARG A 200 -7.49 -7.88 18.36
CA ARG A 200 -8.15 -9.07 17.78
C ARG A 200 -8.15 -10.22 18.79
N THR A 201 -9.23 -10.96 18.82
CA THR A 201 -9.37 -12.15 19.68
C THR A 201 -8.71 -13.38 19.10
N GLN A 202 -8.56 -13.44 17.77
CA GLN A 202 -7.96 -14.58 17.09
C GLN A 202 -6.63 -14.16 16.46
N PRO A 203 -5.57 -14.96 16.65
CA PRO A 203 -4.29 -14.75 15.98
C PRO A 203 -4.44 -14.92 14.47
N ILE A 204 -3.59 -14.26 13.71
CA ILE A 204 -3.56 -14.33 12.26
C ILE A 204 -2.27 -15.00 11.80
N ARG A 205 -2.37 -15.93 10.83
CA ARG A 205 -1.19 -16.55 10.26
C ARG A 205 -0.61 -15.67 9.17
N LEU A 206 0.69 -15.42 9.25
CA LEU A 206 1.41 -14.53 8.36
C LEU A 206 2.48 -15.28 7.57
N PHE A 207 2.75 -14.76 6.38
CA PHE A 207 3.79 -15.26 5.48
C PHE A 207 4.66 -14.11 5.01
N ASN A 208 5.96 -14.37 4.90
CA ASN A 208 6.88 -13.51 4.18
C ASN A 208 7.12 -14.08 2.78
N LEU A 209 7.16 -13.22 1.78
CA LEU A 209 7.42 -13.62 0.40
C LEU A 209 8.72 -13.01 -0.10
N THR A 210 9.50 -13.82 -0.81
CA THR A 210 10.72 -13.38 -1.50
C THR A 210 10.70 -13.81 -2.95
N ALA A 211 11.41 -13.09 -3.80
CA ALA A 211 11.60 -13.50 -5.19
C ALA A 211 12.28 -14.88 -5.26
N LYS A 212 11.95 -15.65 -6.30
CA LYS A 212 12.63 -16.91 -6.63
C LYS A 212 13.93 -16.64 -7.34
#